data_7c7a1ddacfe2f269b6c274d4ffe5c75b
#
_entry.id   7c7a1ddacfe2f269b6c274d4ffe5c75b
#
_cell.length_a   1.000
_cell.length_b   1.000
_cell.length_c   1.000
_cell.angle_alpha   90.00
_cell.angle_beta   90.00
_cell.angle_gamma   90.00
#
_symmetry.space_group_name_H-M   'P 1'
#
loop_
_entity.id
_entity.type
_entity.pdbx_description
1 polymer ?
#
loop_
_entity_poly.entity_id
_entity_poly.type
_entity_poly.pdbx_seq_one_letter_code
_entity_poly.pdbx_strand_id
1 'polypeptide(L)'
;DSLIAINKLHEQLKDDALQVKALQRTLHLATLRYQNGYSDYLLVVDAERNLYAAQLQYVQDQGTLYTAMVSLYAALGGGWVNQAEQMTAPPVAAPVKEG
;
A
#
# COMPACT_ATOMS: atom_id res chain seq x y z
N ASP A 1 -20.08 1.76 -6.38
CA ASP A 1 -19.77 3.17 -6.24
C ASP A 1 -18.38 3.34 -5.62
N SER A 2 -17.96 4.57 -5.46
CA SER A 2 -16.59 4.86 -5.03
C SER A 2 -16.27 4.34 -3.64
N LEU A 3 -17.21 4.42 -2.73
CA LEU A 3 -17.00 3.94 -1.36
C LEU A 3 -16.85 2.44 -1.32
N ILE A 4 -17.67 1.74 -2.09
CA ILE A 4 -17.57 0.28 -2.17
C ILE A 4 -16.24 -0.13 -2.76
N ALA A 5 -15.79 0.58 -3.81
CA ALA A 5 -14.51 0.29 -4.43
C ALA A 5 -13.35 0.51 -3.46
N ILE A 6 -13.40 1.58 -2.69
CA ILE A 6 -12.36 1.88 -1.69
C ILE A 6 -12.34 0.82 -0.60
N ASN A 7 -13.52 0.39 -0.14
CA ASN A 7 -13.59 -0.67 0.86
C ASN A 7 -12.99 -1.97 0.37
N LYS A 8 -13.26 -2.31 -0.89
CA LYS A 8 -12.67 -3.50 -1.49
C LYS A 8 -11.16 -3.41 -1.60
N LEU A 9 -10.65 -2.22 -1.94
CA LEU A 9 -9.22 -2.01 -2.01
C LEU A 9 -8.56 -2.12 -0.64
N HIS A 10 -9.23 -1.64 0.41
CA HIS A 10 -8.73 -1.83 1.78
C HIS A 10 -8.64 -3.30 2.14
N GLU A 11 -9.65 -4.07 1.79
CA GLU A 11 -9.64 -5.51 2.06
C GLU A 11 -8.55 -6.20 1.26
N GLN A 12 -8.36 -5.79 0.02
CA GLN A 12 -7.29 -6.33 -0.80
C GLN A 12 -5.92 -6.07 -0.18
N LEU A 13 -5.73 -4.87 0.38
CA LEU A 13 -4.47 -4.55 1.04
C LEU A 13 -4.23 -5.40 2.27
N LYS A 14 -5.28 -5.69 3.03
CA LYS A 14 -5.16 -6.62 4.16
C LYS A 14 -4.70 -7.98 3.71
N ASP A 15 -5.30 -8.49 2.64
CA ASP A 15 -4.94 -9.78 2.10
C ASP A 15 -3.50 -9.77 1.59
N ASP A 16 -3.10 -8.69 0.91
CA ASP A 16 -1.73 -8.55 0.43
C ASP A 16 -0.74 -8.57 1.59
N ALA A 17 -1.06 -7.88 2.68
CA ALA A 17 -0.19 -7.82 3.85
C ALA A 17 -0.04 -9.21 4.48
N LEU A 18 -1.13 -9.97 4.56
CA LEU A 18 -1.08 -11.32 5.08
C LEU A 18 -0.25 -12.23 4.18
N GLN A 19 -0.38 -12.06 2.88
CA GLN A 19 0.41 -12.84 1.94
C GLN A 19 1.90 -12.52 2.07
N VAL A 20 2.25 -11.26 2.21
CA VAL A 20 3.64 -10.87 2.41
C VAL A 20 4.19 -11.51 3.67
N LYS A 21 3.43 -11.47 4.77
CA LYS A 21 3.84 -12.12 6.01
C LYS A 21 4.05 -13.61 5.85
N ALA A 22 3.13 -14.28 5.16
CA ALA A 22 3.23 -15.71 4.94
C ALA A 22 4.48 -16.04 4.12
N LEU A 23 4.77 -15.24 3.11
CA LEU A 23 5.94 -15.46 2.26
C LEU A 23 7.23 -15.12 2.97
N GLN A 24 7.22 -14.16 3.88
CA GLN A 24 8.38 -13.89 4.73
C GLN A 24 8.69 -15.10 5.60
N ARG A 25 7.66 -15.74 6.14
CA ARG A 25 7.83 -16.95 6.94
C ARG A 25 8.35 -18.09 6.09
N THR A 26 7.83 -18.22 4.88
CA THR A 26 8.30 -19.25 3.96
C THR A 26 9.78 -19.06 3.63
N LEU A 27 10.19 -17.81 3.40
CA LEU A 27 11.59 -17.52 3.13
C LEU A 27 12.46 -17.86 4.33
N HIS A 28 12.00 -17.51 5.52
CA HIS A 28 12.73 -17.82 6.74
C HIS A 28 12.95 -19.33 6.88
N LEU A 29 11.90 -20.11 6.66
CA LEU A 29 12.00 -21.57 6.74
C LEU A 29 12.93 -22.13 5.67
N ALA A 30 12.83 -21.60 4.45
CA ALA A 30 13.70 -22.06 3.37
C ALA A 30 15.15 -21.76 3.70
N THR A 31 15.43 -20.62 4.27
CA THR A 31 16.78 -20.22 4.66
C THR A 31 17.31 -21.15 5.75
N LEU A 32 16.48 -21.47 6.75
CA LEU A 32 16.88 -22.39 7.81
C LEU A 32 17.17 -23.78 7.25
N ARG A 33 16.36 -24.27 6.34
CA ARG A 33 16.57 -25.56 5.72
C ARG A 33 17.87 -25.59 4.94
N TYR A 34 18.14 -24.53 4.22
CA TYR A 34 19.37 -24.44 3.46
C TYR A 34 20.60 -24.43 4.40
N GLN A 35 20.53 -23.62 5.46
CA GLN A 35 21.62 -23.52 6.42
C GLN A 35 21.91 -24.83 7.13
N ASN A 36 20.88 -25.65 7.31
CA ASN A 36 21.01 -26.93 7.97
C ASN A 36 21.25 -28.08 7.00
N GLY A 37 21.40 -27.81 5.72
CA GLY A 37 21.72 -28.79 4.72
C GLY A 37 20.57 -29.64 4.23
N TYR A 38 19.33 -29.26 4.55
CA TYR A 38 18.16 -30.06 4.17
C TYR A 38 17.61 -29.74 2.79
N SER A 39 18.00 -28.62 2.21
CA SER A 39 17.54 -28.25 0.89
C SER A 39 18.58 -27.39 0.22
N ASP A 40 18.47 -27.25 -1.12
CA ASP A 40 19.46 -26.46 -1.81
C ASP A 40 19.04 -25.00 -1.87
N TYR A 41 19.97 -24.16 -2.31
CA TYR A 41 19.79 -22.72 -2.30
C TYR A 41 18.70 -22.26 -3.26
N LEU A 42 18.35 -23.07 -4.24
CA LEU A 42 17.31 -22.74 -5.19
C LEU A 42 15.97 -22.48 -4.52
N LEU A 43 15.67 -23.22 -3.45
CA LEU A 43 14.45 -22.99 -2.67
C LEU A 43 14.44 -21.59 -2.03
N VAL A 44 15.61 -21.14 -1.56
CA VAL A 44 15.72 -19.81 -0.99
C VAL A 44 15.48 -18.75 -2.06
N VAL A 45 16.07 -18.93 -3.24
CA VAL A 45 15.91 -18.00 -4.35
C VAL A 45 14.44 -17.91 -4.78
N ASP A 46 13.79 -19.07 -4.88
CA ASP A 46 12.36 -19.10 -5.25
C ASP A 46 11.51 -18.39 -4.20
N ALA A 47 11.81 -18.60 -2.92
CA ALA A 47 11.07 -17.94 -1.85
C ALA A 47 11.28 -16.44 -1.88
N GLU A 48 12.50 -15.98 -2.15
CA GLU A 48 12.79 -14.56 -2.29
C GLU A 48 12.03 -13.94 -3.45
N ARG A 49 12.00 -14.66 -4.56
CA ARG A 49 11.30 -14.18 -5.75
C ARG A 49 9.80 -14.02 -5.49
N ASN A 50 9.22 -15.00 -4.83
CA ASN A 50 7.80 -14.96 -4.50
C ASN A 50 7.50 -13.82 -3.52
N LEU A 51 8.38 -13.61 -2.56
CA LEU A 51 8.22 -12.52 -1.60
C LEU A 51 8.29 -11.16 -2.30
N TYR A 52 9.25 -10.98 -3.19
CA TYR A 52 9.36 -9.73 -3.94
C TYR A 52 8.11 -9.45 -4.76
N ALA A 53 7.57 -10.48 -5.43
CA ALA A 53 6.36 -10.31 -6.21
C ALA A 53 5.19 -9.86 -5.34
N ALA A 54 5.06 -10.45 -4.15
CA ALA A 54 3.99 -10.09 -3.24
C ALA A 54 4.17 -8.68 -2.69
N GLN A 55 5.40 -8.30 -2.37
CA GLN A 55 5.68 -6.95 -1.90
C GLN A 55 5.39 -5.91 -2.97
N LEU A 56 5.73 -6.20 -4.20
CA LEU A 56 5.44 -5.30 -5.30
C LEU A 56 3.93 -5.15 -5.49
N GLN A 57 3.19 -6.26 -5.40
CA GLN A 57 1.74 -6.21 -5.52
C GLN A 57 1.14 -5.36 -4.40
N TYR A 58 1.65 -5.50 -3.18
CA TYR A 58 1.20 -4.72 -2.05
C TYR A 58 1.40 -3.22 -2.30
N VAL A 59 2.57 -2.83 -2.79
CA VAL A 59 2.87 -1.43 -3.08
C VAL A 59 1.97 -0.90 -4.19
N GLN A 60 1.74 -1.70 -5.23
CA GLN A 60 0.87 -1.30 -6.32
C GLN A 60 -0.57 -1.09 -5.83
N ASP A 61 -1.05 -1.98 -4.98
CA ASP A 61 -2.41 -1.87 -4.46
C ASP A 61 -2.55 -0.69 -3.50
N GLN A 62 -1.50 -0.37 -2.75
CA GLN A 62 -1.48 0.85 -1.95
C GLN A 62 -1.62 2.08 -2.85
N GLY A 63 -0.90 2.10 -3.96
CA GLY A 63 -0.98 3.20 -4.91
C GLY A 63 -2.36 3.32 -5.52
N THR A 64 -2.97 2.20 -5.85
CA THR A 64 -4.32 2.17 -6.40
C THR A 64 -5.33 2.72 -5.39
N LEU A 65 -5.21 2.30 -4.13
CA LEU A 65 -6.09 2.80 -3.08
C LEU A 65 -5.93 4.30 -2.89
N TYR A 66 -4.70 4.75 -2.86
CA TYR A 66 -4.42 6.17 -2.68
C TYR A 66 -5.03 6.99 -3.82
N THR A 67 -4.86 6.53 -5.05
CA THR A 67 -5.43 7.19 -6.22
C THR A 67 -6.95 7.22 -6.14
N ALA A 68 -7.57 6.13 -5.71
CA ALA A 68 -9.03 6.06 -5.57
C ALA A 68 -9.52 7.05 -4.52
N MET A 69 -8.79 7.18 -3.42
CA MET A 69 -9.15 8.11 -2.36
C MET A 69 -9.04 9.56 -2.83
N VAL A 70 -7.97 9.87 -3.55
CA VAL A 70 -7.80 11.21 -4.10
C VAL A 70 -8.91 11.53 -5.09
N SER A 71 -9.27 10.57 -5.93
CA SER A 71 -10.36 10.74 -6.88
C SER A 71 -11.70 10.97 -6.19
N LEU A 72 -11.92 10.26 -5.09
CA LEU A 72 -13.16 10.42 -4.34
C LEU A 72 -13.23 11.82 -3.72
N TYR A 73 -12.16 12.28 -3.13
CA TYR A 73 -12.11 13.63 -2.58
C TYR A 73 -12.36 14.68 -3.66
N ALA A 74 -11.77 14.50 -4.81
CA ALA A 74 -11.97 15.43 -5.91
C ALA A 74 -13.43 15.44 -6.38
N ALA A 75 -14.04 14.27 -6.45
CA ALA A 75 -15.43 14.15 -6.89
C ALA A 75 -16.41 14.70 -5.87
N LEU A 76 -16.15 14.48 -4.59
CA LEU A 76 -17.04 14.97 -3.54
C LEU A 76 -16.91 16.45 -3.36
N GLY A 77 -15.73 16.96 -3.71
CA GLY A 77 -15.68 18.15 -3.26
C GLY A 77 -14.68 19.06 -3.78
N GLY A 78 -14.69 19.26 -5.01
CA GLY A 78 -14.08 20.47 -5.45
C GLY A 78 -14.53 21.60 -4.53
N GLY A 79 -15.85 21.67 -4.25
CA GLY A 79 -16.40 22.67 -3.35
C GLY A 79 -16.03 22.45 -1.90
N TRP A 80 -16.05 21.22 -1.46
CA TRP A 80 -15.73 20.89 -0.09
C TRP A 80 -14.28 21.22 0.25
N VAL A 81 -13.39 20.89 -0.64
CA VAL A 81 -11.97 21.20 -0.44
C VAL A 81 -11.74 22.69 -0.39
N ASN A 82 -12.41 23.44 -1.26
CA ASN A 82 -12.32 24.90 -1.25
C ASN A 82 -12.81 25.48 0.06
N GLN A 83 -13.92 24.96 0.57
CA GLN A 83 -14.44 25.42 1.85
C GLN A 83 -13.46 25.12 2.99
N ALA A 84 -12.89 23.94 2.97
CA ALA A 84 -11.92 23.57 4.00
C ALA A 84 -10.70 24.48 3.96
N GLU A 85 -10.23 24.78 2.78
CA GLU A 85 -9.12 25.70 2.62
C GLU A 85 -9.45 27.10 3.11
N GLN A 86 -10.65 27.58 2.81
CA GLN A 86 -11.07 28.89 3.25
C GLN A 86 -11.22 28.96 4.77
N MET A 87 -11.64 27.87 5.39
CA MET A 87 -11.86 27.86 6.82
C MET A 87 -10.60 27.66 7.61
N THR A 88 -9.67 26.88 7.06
CA THR A 88 -8.45 26.56 7.78
C THR A 88 -7.25 27.28 7.24
N ALA A 89 -7.44 27.93 6.17
CA ALA A 89 -6.35 28.51 5.51
C ALA A 89 -5.72 29.50 6.30
N PRO A 90 -4.88 29.38 6.74
CA PRO A 90 -4.20 30.30 7.18
C PRO A 90 -3.33 30.47 6.31
N PRO A 91 -3.44 30.70 6.30
CA PRO A 91 -2.75 30.81 5.67
C PRO A 91 -1.79 30.15 5.33
N VAL A 92 -1.58 29.60 5.35
CA VAL A 92 -0.75 28.82 5.05
C VAL A 92 -0.27 28.95 3.91
N ALA A 93 -0.56 29.19 3.64
CA ALA A 93 -0.18 29.23 2.79
C ALA A 93 -0.04 30.17 2.32
N ALA A 94 -0.13 30.43 2.79
CA ALA A 94 -0.05 31.03 2.49
C ALA A 94 0.50 31.60 2.48
N PRO A 95 0.81 31.66 2.60
CA PRO A 95 1.29 32.19 2.57
C PRO A 95 1.72 32.60 2.34
N VAL A 96 1.88 32.44 2.33
CA VAL A 96 2.07 32.75 2.27
C VAL A 96 2.05 33.49 1.91
N LYS A 97 1.84 33.77 1.99
CA LYS A 97 1.80 34.42 1.66
C LYS A 97 2.13 35.18 1.89
N GLU A 98 2.21 35.29 2.18
CA GLU A 98 2.35 35.80 2.54
C GLU A 98 2.43 36.34 2.56
N GLY A 99 2.31 36.55 2.54
CA GLY A 99 2.50 36.94 2.65
C GLY A 99 2.55 37.07 2.93
#